data_a24a8ff30a4687d2255e7b839730c062
#
_entry.id   a24a8ff30a4687d2255e7b839730c062
#
_cell.length_a   1.000
_cell.length_b   1.000
_cell.length_c   1.000
_cell.angle_alpha   90.00
_cell.angle_beta   90.00
_cell.angle_gamma   90.00
#
_symmetry.space_group_name_H-M   'P 1'
#
loop_
_entity.id
_entity.type
_entity.pdbx_description
1 polymer ?
#
loop_
_entity_poly.entity_id
_entity_poly.type
_entity_poly.pdbx_seq_one_letter_code
_entity_poly.pdbx_strand_id
1 'polypeptide(L)'
;MLSNLLTVTGQVATLFLMMAVGFVLGRTGKMTEAGRSQMSYLLLYIVCSCVMVDCFLVKRTPALTQEVAVGSAAALACYLLFFAVSLLFFRRQPANARDTLRFAAVYGNIGFMGLPLVQSILGEEALVYGALALLAFNLTSWTLGVLIMGGRAAFSLRRAVLNPGVIGIGLGLLCFLSGLRFPSPVGAALSFLSDLNTPLAMVVIGTQLAEADLPSTFRQPRNYLVSFLRLALFPTLTALLLCLLYTSDAA
;
A
#
# COMPACT_ATOMS: atom_id res chain seq x y z
N MET A 1 -4.60 23.26 -10.89
CA MET A 1 -3.24 22.69 -10.85
C MET A 1 -2.46 23.15 -9.63
N LEU A 2 -2.33 24.44 -9.35
CA LEU A 2 -1.62 24.97 -8.17
C LEU A 2 -2.28 24.54 -6.84
N SER A 3 -3.60 24.52 -6.76
CA SER A 3 -4.35 24.04 -5.57
C SER A 3 -4.04 22.59 -5.26
N ASN A 4 -4.03 21.71 -6.25
CA ASN A 4 -3.70 20.29 -6.04
C ASN A 4 -2.25 20.12 -5.59
N LEU A 5 -1.32 20.91 -6.13
CA LEU A 5 0.08 20.90 -5.69
C LEU A 5 0.21 21.32 -4.22
N LEU A 6 -0.48 22.38 -3.80
CA LEU A 6 -0.49 22.83 -2.41
C LEU A 6 -1.13 21.79 -1.48
N THR A 7 -2.23 21.14 -1.89
CA THR A 7 -2.87 20.06 -1.14
C THR A 7 -1.92 18.88 -0.95
N VAL A 8 -1.29 18.41 -2.03
CA VAL A 8 -0.31 17.31 -1.96
C VAL A 8 0.87 17.64 -1.08
N THR A 9 1.43 18.87 -1.24
CA THR A 9 2.56 19.32 -0.42
C THR A 9 2.18 19.39 1.05
N GLY A 10 0.99 19.91 1.38
CA GLY A 10 0.47 19.95 2.75
C GLY A 10 0.31 18.55 3.35
N GLN A 11 -0.28 17.61 2.61
CA GLN A 11 -0.43 16.22 3.05
C GLN A 11 0.93 15.54 3.27
N VAL A 12 1.86 15.68 2.34
CA VAL A 12 3.21 15.13 2.48
C VAL A 12 3.91 15.73 3.69
N ALA A 13 3.81 17.05 3.91
CA ALA A 13 4.37 17.71 5.09
C ALA A 13 3.77 17.15 6.39
N THR A 14 2.45 16.94 6.43
CA THR A 14 1.77 16.34 7.59
C THR A 14 2.30 14.92 7.88
N LEU A 15 2.47 14.08 6.85
CA LEU A 15 3.05 12.74 7.00
C LEU A 15 4.48 12.81 7.55
N PHE A 16 5.31 13.72 7.04
CA PHE A 16 6.68 13.91 7.54
C PHE A 16 6.72 14.43 8.98
N LEU A 17 5.80 15.29 9.38
CA LEU A 17 5.71 15.75 10.77
C LEU A 17 5.36 14.60 11.72
N MET A 18 4.40 13.74 11.36
CA MET A 18 4.08 12.54 12.14
C MET A 18 5.27 11.57 12.19
N MET A 19 5.98 11.40 11.08
CA MET A 19 7.19 10.58 11.00
C MET A 19 8.31 11.16 11.88
N ALA A 20 8.45 12.49 11.95
CA ALA A 20 9.41 13.16 12.82
C ALA A 20 9.16 12.88 14.31
N VAL A 21 7.89 12.79 14.74
CA VAL A 21 7.55 12.35 16.10
C VAL A 21 8.10 10.95 16.38
N GLY A 22 7.86 10.00 15.47
CA GLY A 22 8.42 8.65 15.56
C GLY A 22 9.94 8.63 15.58
N PHE A 23 10.58 9.46 14.74
CA PHE A 23 12.04 9.59 14.68
C PHE A 23 12.62 10.08 16.02
N VAL A 24 12.01 11.10 16.63
CA VAL A 24 12.43 11.61 17.96
C VAL A 24 12.25 10.52 19.02
N LEU A 25 11.11 9.80 19.02
CA LEU A 25 10.88 8.69 19.97
C LEU A 25 11.93 7.57 19.81
N GLY A 26 12.32 7.24 18.59
CA GLY A 26 13.38 6.27 18.32
C GLY A 26 14.76 6.76 18.79
N ARG A 27 15.13 8.01 18.43
CA ARG A 27 16.44 8.59 18.81
C ARG A 27 16.60 8.80 20.33
N THR A 28 15.52 9.11 21.03
CA THR A 28 15.53 9.30 22.48
C THR A 28 15.43 7.98 23.27
N GLY A 29 15.31 6.83 22.58
CA GLY A 29 15.17 5.52 23.22
C GLY A 29 13.83 5.33 23.96
N LYS A 30 12.87 6.24 23.80
CA LYS A 30 11.53 6.12 24.38
C LYS A 30 10.70 5.03 23.71
N MET A 31 10.96 4.76 22.43
CA MET A 31 10.37 3.64 21.70
C MET A 31 11.37 2.48 21.68
N THR A 32 11.04 1.42 22.39
CA THR A 32 11.82 0.19 22.39
C THR A 32 11.50 -0.68 21.16
N GLU A 33 12.38 -1.63 20.83
CA GLU A 33 12.12 -2.59 19.74
C GLU A 33 10.84 -3.42 20.00
N ALA A 34 10.60 -3.81 21.25
CA ALA A 34 9.39 -4.51 21.65
C ALA A 34 8.14 -3.64 21.44
N GLY A 35 8.17 -2.37 21.84
CA GLY A 35 7.06 -1.42 21.63
C GLY A 35 6.78 -1.20 20.14
N ARG A 36 7.81 -1.02 19.33
CA ARG A 36 7.69 -0.90 17.88
C ARG A 36 7.07 -2.16 17.25
N SER A 37 7.51 -3.35 17.68
CA SER A 37 6.97 -4.63 17.21
C SER A 37 5.47 -4.78 17.52
N GLN A 38 5.06 -4.40 18.75
CA GLN A 38 3.66 -4.44 19.17
C GLN A 38 2.80 -3.44 18.39
N MET A 39 3.31 -2.21 18.16
CA MET A 39 2.62 -1.22 17.32
C MET A 39 2.49 -1.69 15.88
N SER A 40 3.55 -2.30 15.33
CA SER A 40 3.52 -2.88 13.99
C SER A 40 2.52 -4.04 13.88
N TYR A 41 2.42 -4.87 14.92
CA TYR A 41 1.43 -5.94 14.99
C TYR A 41 0.00 -5.37 14.98
N LEU A 42 -0.30 -4.42 15.86
CA LEU A 42 -1.60 -3.74 15.90
C LEU A 42 -1.95 -3.13 14.54
N LEU A 43 -0.99 -2.42 13.94
CA LEU A 43 -1.15 -1.78 12.63
C LEU A 43 -1.48 -2.80 11.54
N LEU A 44 -0.66 -3.85 11.41
CA LEU A 44 -0.78 -4.81 10.29
C LEU A 44 -1.97 -5.76 10.44
N TYR A 45 -2.29 -6.18 11.66
CA TYR A 45 -3.31 -7.22 11.89
C TYR A 45 -4.69 -6.66 12.21
N ILE A 46 -4.78 -5.52 12.86
CA ILE A 46 -6.06 -4.93 13.27
C ILE A 46 -6.40 -3.72 12.39
N VAL A 47 -5.56 -2.69 12.43
CA VAL A 47 -5.86 -1.41 11.78
C VAL A 47 -5.98 -1.57 10.27
N CYS A 48 -5.03 -2.25 9.62
CA CYS A 48 -5.10 -2.50 8.17
C CYS A 48 -6.36 -3.29 7.77
N SER A 49 -6.76 -4.29 8.60
CA SER A 49 -7.99 -5.04 8.33
C SER A 49 -9.23 -4.14 8.43
N CYS A 50 -9.28 -3.24 9.42
CA CYS A 50 -10.36 -2.26 9.56
C CYS A 50 -10.41 -1.31 8.36
N VAL A 51 -9.29 -0.77 7.92
CA VAL A 51 -9.20 0.07 6.70
C VAL A 51 -9.75 -0.65 5.49
N MET A 52 -9.39 -1.93 5.30
CA MET A 52 -9.87 -2.72 4.17
C MET A 52 -11.40 -2.88 4.18
N VAL A 53 -11.99 -3.14 5.35
CA VAL A 53 -13.44 -3.22 5.47
C VAL A 53 -14.09 -1.85 5.24
N ASP A 54 -13.55 -0.80 5.87
CA ASP A 54 -14.10 0.56 5.85
C ASP A 54 -14.15 1.13 4.42
N CYS A 55 -13.10 0.94 3.63
CA CYS A 55 -13.05 1.37 2.23
C CYS A 55 -14.17 0.77 1.34
N PHE A 56 -14.72 -0.38 1.72
CA PHE A 56 -15.79 -1.04 0.98
C PHE A 56 -17.20 -0.78 1.57
N LEU A 57 -17.33 -0.01 2.66
CA LEU A 57 -18.63 0.38 3.23
C LEU A 57 -19.31 1.53 2.47
N VAL A 58 -19.03 1.65 1.19
CA VAL A 58 -19.67 2.61 0.28
C VAL A 58 -21.01 2.10 -0.25
N LYS A 59 -21.85 3.02 -0.74
CA LYS A 59 -23.15 2.66 -1.30
C LYS A 59 -22.94 1.92 -2.65
N ARG A 60 -23.42 0.67 -2.71
CA ARG A 60 -23.34 -0.14 -3.93
C ARG A 60 -24.23 0.43 -5.03
N THR A 61 -23.67 0.60 -6.21
CA THR A 61 -24.41 0.85 -7.47
C THR A 61 -23.98 -0.20 -8.51
N PRO A 62 -24.82 -0.50 -9.53
CA PRO A 62 -24.41 -1.41 -10.61
C PRO A 62 -23.13 -0.95 -11.33
N ALA A 63 -23.02 0.35 -11.60
CA ALA A 63 -21.82 0.95 -12.20
C ALA A 63 -20.58 0.70 -11.33
N LEU A 64 -20.63 1.04 -10.03
CA LEU A 64 -19.53 0.83 -9.10
C LEU A 64 -19.14 -0.66 -8.98
N THR A 65 -20.11 -1.58 -9.09
CA THR A 65 -19.81 -3.03 -9.07
C THR A 65 -18.97 -3.45 -10.29
N GLN A 66 -19.29 -2.93 -11.46
CA GLN A 66 -18.50 -3.17 -12.67
C GLN A 66 -17.11 -2.51 -12.58
N GLU A 67 -17.05 -1.27 -12.11
CA GLU A 67 -15.79 -0.54 -11.90
C GLU A 67 -14.87 -1.25 -10.90
N VAL A 68 -15.42 -1.82 -9.81
CA VAL A 68 -14.67 -2.64 -8.86
C VAL A 68 -14.07 -3.86 -9.53
N ALA A 69 -14.81 -4.56 -10.37
CA ALA A 69 -14.30 -5.75 -11.07
C ALA A 69 -13.18 -5.38 -12.06
N VAL A 70 -13.43 -4.40 -12.92
CA VAL A 70 -12.47 -3.93 -13.94
C VAL A 70 -11.24 -3.31 -13.27
N GLY A 71 -11.45 -2.44 -12.27
CA GLY A 71 -10.35 -1.81 -11.53
C GLY A 71 -9.47 -2.80 -10.78
N SER A 72 -10.06 -3.85 -10.18
CA SER A 72 -9.29 -4.94 -9.55
C SER A 72 -8.44 -5.70 -10.56
N ALA A 73 -9.00 -6.03 -11.72
CA ALA A 73 -8.29 -6.71 -12.80
C ALA A 73 -7.14 -5.83 -13.35
N ALA A 74 -7.40 -4.55 -13.57
CA ALA A 74 -6.39 -3.59 -14.03
C ALA A 74 -5.26 -3.40 -13.01
N ALA A 75 -5.59 -3.25 -11.73
CA ALA A 75 -4.60 -3.14 -10.67
C ALA A 75 -3.73 -4.40 -10.56
N LEU A 76 -4.34 -5.59 -10.65
CA LEU A 76 -3.60 -6.85 -10.67
C LEU A 76 -2.67 -6.94 -11.88
N ALA A 77 -3.15 -6.58 -13.08
CA ALA A 77 -2.35 -6.54 -14.30
C ALA A 77 -1.14 -5.60 -14.17
N CYS A 78 -1.32 -4.42 -13.55
CA CYS A 78 -0.22 -3.50 -13.26
C CYS A 78 0.84 -4.15 -12.36
N TYR A 79 0.46 -4.79 -11.26
CA TYR A 79 1.43 -5.44 -10.36
C TYR A 79 2.14 -6.62 -11.02
N LEU A 80 1.45 -7.40 -11.85
CA LEU A 80 2.06 -8.48 -12.65
C LEU A 80 3.07 -7.90 -13.65
N LEU A 81 2.73 -6.79 -14.32
CA LEU A 81 3.63 -6.08 -15.22
C LEU A 81 4.86 -5.53 -14.47
N PHE A 82 4.67 -4.88 -13.30
CA PHE A 82 5.78 -4.37 -12.49
C PHE A 82 6.70 -5.50 -12.04
N PHE A 83 6.13 -6.63 -11.63
CA PHE A 83 6.90 -7.83 -11.29
C PHE A 83 7.72 -8.29 -12.49
N ALA A 84 7.10 -8.49 -13.66
CA ALA A 84 7.79 -8.94 -14.87
C ALA A 84 8.91 -7.98 -15.29
N VAL A 85 8.65 -6.67 -15.28
CA VAL A 85 9.64 -5.64 -15.57
C VAL A 85 10.77 -5.64 -14.54
N SER A 86 10.48 -5.82 -13.25
CA SER A 86 11.50 -5.87 -12.20
C SER A 86 12.53 -7.00 -12.42
N LEU A 87 12.14 -8.10 -13.06
CA LEU A 87 13.02 -9.21 -13.37
C LEU A 87 14.14 -8.84 -14.36
N LEU A 88 13.95 -7.79 -15.15
CA LEU A 88 14.94 -7.27 -16.10
C LEU A 88 16.08 -6.52 -15.39
N PHE A 89 15.77 -5.96 -14.21
CA PHE A 89 16.70 -5.14 -13.44
C PHE A 89 17.41 -5.94 -12.33
N PHE A 90 18.48 -5.36 -11.82
CA PHE A 90 19.27 -5.88 -10.69
C PHE A 90 19.92 -7.27 -10.91
N ARG A 91 20.00 -7.76 -12.14
CA ARG A 91 20.52 -9.12 -12.48
C ARG A 91 21.96 -9.35 -12.03
N ARG A 92 22.77 -8.28 -11.97
CA ARG A 92 24.18 -8.32 -11.58
C ARG A 92 24.42 -8.22 -10.07
N GLN A 93 23.37 -8.04 -9.28
CA GLN A 93 23.47 -7.94 -7.82
C GLN A 93 23.47 -9.34 -7.17
N PRO A 94 24.12 -9.48 -5.98
CA PRO A 94 24.00 -10.69 -5.18
C PRO A 94 22.52 -11.03 -4.88
N ALA A 95 22.18 -12.30 -4.78
CA ALA A 95 20.78 -12.76 -4.70
C ALA A 95 19.97 -12.01 -3.66
N ASN A 96 20.46 -11.91 -2.41
CA ASN A 96 19.74 -11.23 -1.32
C ASN A 96 19.48 -9.74 -1.62
N ALA A 97 20.50 -9.02 -2.14
CA ALA A 97 20.36 -7.61 -2.50
C ALA A 97 19.44 -7.43 -3.70
N ARG A 98 19.55 -8.26 -4.72
CA ARG A 98 18.73 -8.27 -5.92
C ARG A 98 17.24 -8.42 -5.57
N ASP A 99 16.94 -9.40 -4.73
CA ASP A 99 15.57 -9.75 -4.40
C ASP A 99 14.92 -8.68 -3.51
N THR A 100 15.67 -8.12 -2.56
CA THR A 100 15.24 -6.95 -1.78
C THR A 100 14.99 -5.72 -2.67
N LEU A 101 15.88 -5.41 -3.62
CA LEU A 101 15.73 -4.25 -4.52
C LEU A 101 14.53 -4.42 -5.46
N ARG A 102 14.28 -5.63 -5.97
CA ARG A 102 13.10 -5.96 -6.78
C ARG A 102 11.81 -5.80 -5.98
N PHE A 103 11.79 -6.37 -4.77
CA PHE A 103 10.64 -6.20 -3.87
C PHE A 103 10.37 -4.72 -3.59
N ALA A 104 11.41 -3.95 -3.21
CA ALA A 104 11.29 -2.52 -2.94
C ALA A 104 10.87 -1.72 -4.17
N ALA A 105 11.24 -2.12 -5.40
CA ALA A 105 10.80 -1.46 -6.61
C ALA A 105 9.30 -1.69 -6.88
N VAL A 106 8.82 -2.92 -6.75
CA VAL A 106 7.42 -3.30 -7.07
C VAL A 106 6.45 -2.86 -5.97
N TYR A 107 6.80 -3.10 -4.71
CA TYR A 107 5.88 -2.91 -3.58
C TYR A 107 6.15 -1.60 -2.85
N GLY A 108 5.30 -0.61 -3.14
CA GLY A 108 5.32 0.71 -2.51
C GLY A 108 4.47 0.80 -1.25
N ASN A 109 4.54 1.93 -0.57
CA ASN A 109 3.72 2.23 0.60
C ASN A 109 2.34 2.76 0.18
N ILE A 110 1.53 1.91 -0.48
CA ILE A 110 0.22 2.31 -0.99
C ILE A 110 -0.82 2.46 0.13
N GLY A 111 -0.75 1.61 1.17
CA GLY A 111 -1.74 1.62 2.25
C GLY A 111 -1.58 2.81 3.20
N PHE A 112 -0.34 3.15 3.57
CA PHE A 112 -0.11 4.17 4.60
C PHE A 112 0.09 5.58 4.05
N MET A 113 0.53 5.72 2.80
CA MET A 113 0.70 7.02 2.14
C MET A 113 -0.23 7.18 0.94
N GLY A 114 -0.51 6.11 0.20
CA GLY A 114 -1.32 6.19 -1.01
C GLY A 114 -2.78 6.54 -0.71
N LEU A 115 -3.43 5.85 0.24
CA LEU A 115 -4.82 6.11 0.58
C LEU A 115 -5.09 7.55 1.06
N PRO A 116 -4.31 8.12 2.00
CA PRO A 116 -4.47 9.53 2.38
C PRO A 116 -4.29 10.52 1.24
N LEU A 117 -3.38 10.24 0.31
CA LEU A 117 -3.18 11.08 -0.88
C LEU A 117 -4.37 10.99 -1.83
N VAL A 118 -4.89 9.79 -2.09
CA VAL A 118 -6.08 9.59 -2.91
C VAL A 118 -7.26 10.34 -2.31
N GLN A 119 -7.51 10.19 -1.01
CA GLN A 119 -8.59 10.89 -0.30
C GLN A 119 -8.46 12.40 -0.39
N SER A 120 -7.26 12.95 -0.20
CA SER A 120 -7.04 14.40 -0.18
C SER A 120 -7.15 15.06 -1.56
N ILE A 121 -6.86 14.32 -2.64
CA ILE A 121 -6.87 14.85 -4.01
C ILE A 121 -8.20 14.59 -4.70
N LEU A 122 -8.77 13.39 -4.52
CA LEU A 122 -9.93 12.89 -5.26
C LEU A 122 -11.19 12.75 -4.40
N GLY A 123 -11.08 12.94 -3.07
CA GLY A 123 -12.20 12.82 -2.13
C GLY A 123 -12.39 11.40 -1.60
N GLU A 124 -13.33 11.27 -0.66
CA GLU A 124 -13.62 9.99 0.04
C GLU A 124 -14.17 8.92 -0.91
N GLU A 125 -14.95 9.30 -1.91
CA GLU A 125 -15.52 8.37 -2.90
C GLU A 125 -14.44 7.63 -3.70
N ALA A 126 -13.25 8.23 -3.86
CA ALA A 126 -12.14 7.62 -4.56
C ALA A 126 -11.37 6.58 -3.73
N LEU A 127 -11.63 6.47 -2.42
CA LEU A 127 -10.97 5.48 -1.55
C LEU A 127 -11.23 4.04 -1.99
N VAL A 128 -12.38 3.77 -2.61
CA VAL A 128 -12.68 2.45 -3.18
C VAL A 128 -11.62 2.04 -4.22
N TYR A 129 -11.20 2.96 -5.09
CA TYR A 129 -10.15 2.66 -6.10
C TYR A 129 -8.79 2.45 -5.46
N GLY A 130 -8.48 3.22 -4.40
CA GLY A 130 -7.30 2.97 -3.57
C GLY A 130 -7.32 1.59 -2.92
N ALA A 131 -8.48 1.15 -2.44
CA ALA A 131 -8.67 -0.19 -1.88
C ALA A 131 -8.47 -1.30 -2.92
N LEU A 132 -8.88 -1.10 -4.19
CA LEU A 132 -8.64 -2.07 -5.28
C LEU A 132 -7.13 -2.22 -5.57
N ALA A 133 -6.41 -1.10 -5.60
CA ALA A 133 -4.96 -1.13 -5.75
C ALA A 133 -4.28 -1.84 -4.54
N LEU A 134 -4.81 -1.65 -3.34
CA LEU A 134 -4.33 -2.31 -2.12
C LEU A 134 -4.71 -3.80 -2.08
N LEU A 135 -5.84 -4.21 -2.67
CA LEU A 135 -6.19 -5.61 -2.91
C LEU A 135 -5.11 -6.29 -3.77
N ALA A 136 -4.82 -5.71 -4.93
CA ALA A 136 -3.81 -6.23 -5.85
C ALA A 136 -2.41 -6.26 -5.19
N PHE A 137 -2.06 -5.21 -4.43
CA PHE A 137 -0.84 -5.16 -3.62
C PHE A 137 -0.77 -6.34 -2.63
N ASN A 138 -1.81 -6.55 -1.83
CA ASN A 138 -1.82 -7.63 -0.83
C ASN A 138 -1.72 -9.00 -1.49
N LEU A 139 -2.55 -9.29 -2.49
CA LEU A 139 -2.51 -10.56 -3.21
C LEU A 139 -1.13 -10.84 -3.81
N THR A 140 -0.53 -9.87 -4.49
CA THR A 140 0.75 -10.06 -5.17
C THR A 140 1.93 -10.03 -4.21
N SER A 141 1.92 -9.21 -3.16
CA SER A 141 3.02 -9.15 -2.20
C SER A 141 3.15 -10.43 -1.37
N TRP A 142 2.02 -11.02 -0.98
CA TRP A 142 2.02 -12.29 -0.25
C TRP A 142 2.19 -13.54 -1.13
N THR A 143 2.09 -13.39 -2.43
CA THR A 143 2.38 -14.47 -3.40
C THR A 143 3.73 -14.25 -4.08
N LEU A 144 3.79 -13.34 -5.06
CA LEU A 144 5.01 -13.05 -5.82
C LEU A 144 6.10 -12.39 -4.98
N GLY A 145 5.73 -11.51 -4.04
CA GLY A 145 6.68 -10.87 -3.13
C GLY A 145 7.39 -11.88 -2.24
N VAL A 146 6.66 -12.84 -1.67
CA VAL A 146 7.24 -13.94 -0.87
C VAL A 146 8.12 -14.83 -1.75
N LEU A 147 7.71 -15.12 -3.00
CA LEU A 147 8.53 -15.87 -3.95
C LEU A 147 9.85 -15.15 -4.29
N ILE A 148 9.82 -13.82 -4.44
CA ILE A 148 11.04 -13.02 -4.66
C ILE A 148 11.98 -13.15 -3.46
N MET A 149 11.46 -12.92 -2.24
CA MET A 149 12.29 -12.77 -1.03
C MET A 149 12.75 -14.10 -0.43
N GLY A 150 11.93 -15.12 -0.49
CA GLY A 150 12.18 -16.41 0.20
C GLY A 150 12.23 -17.62 -0.72
N GLY A 151 12.04 -17.44 -2.02
CA GLY A 151 11.97 -18.53 -2.99
C GLY A 151 10.74 -19.44 -2.78
N ARG A 152 10.73 -20.54 -3.52
CA ARG A 152 9.60 -21.50 -3.49
C ARG A 152 9.37 -22.14 -2.12
N ALA A 153 10.43 -22.32 -1.33
CA ALA A 153 10.34 -22.94 -0.01
C ALA A 153 9.60 -22.08 1.03
N ALA A 154 9.65 -20.76 0.89
CA ALA A 154 8.95 -19.81 1.78
C ALA A 154 7.48 -19.62 1.39
N PHE A 155 7.08 -20.00 0.19
CA PHE A 155 5.73 -19.81 -0.31
C PHE A 155 4.74 -20.78 0.36
N SER A 156 3.66 -20.23 0.88
CA SER A 156 2.54 -20.99 1.44
C SER A 156 1.24 -20.34 1.04
N LEU A 157 0.45 -21.00 0.21
CA LEU A 157 -0.87 -20.52 -0.20
C LEU A 157 -1.78 -20.22 0.99
N ARG A 158 -1.71 -21.06 2.04
CA ARG A 158 -2.45 -20.82 3.28
C ARG A 158 -2.08 -19.49 3.93
N ARG A 159 -0.80 -19.14 4.00
CA ARG A 159 -0.35 -17.84 4.55
C ARG A 159 -0.73 -16.67 3.64
N ALA A 160 -0.71 -16.86 2.33
CA ALA A 160 -1.10 -15.84 1.37
C ALA A 160 -2.61 -15.50 1.47
N VAL A 161 -3.47 -16.50 1.65
CA VAL A 161 -4.92 -16.32 1.76
C VAL A 161 -5.36 -15.91 3.17
N LEU A 162 -4.73 -16.45 4.22
CA LEU A 162 -5.08 -16.15 5.61
C LEU A 162 -4.33 -14.94 6.18
N ASN A 163 -3.76 -14.08 5.34
CA ASN A 163 -3.20 -12.83 5.86
C ASN A 163 -4.32 -11.84 6.19
N PRO A 164 -4.13 -11.00 7.22
CA PRO A 164 -5.14 -10.06 7.70
C PRO A 164 -5.67 -9.11 6.63
N GLY A 165 -4.80 -8.66 5.73
CA GLY A 165 -5.17 -7.78 4.62
C GLY A 165 -6.15 -8.45 3.65
N VAL A 166 -5.90 -9.70 3.25
CA VAL A 166 -6.81 -10.46 2.36
C VAL A 166 -8.12 -10.79 3.06
N ILE A 167 -8.08 -11.14 4.35
CA ILE A 167 -9.29 -11.36 5.15
C ILE A 167 -10.11 -10.09 5.24
N GLY A 168 -9.49 -8.94 5.57
CA GLY A 168 -10.15 -7.64 5.64
C GLY A 168 -10.81 -7.25 4.32
N ILE A 169 -10.10 -7.43 3.20
CA ILE A 169 -10.66 -7.19 1.86
C ILE A 169 -11.82 -8.13 1.55
N GLY A 170 -11.69 -9.42 1.87
CA GLY A 170 -12.76 -10.41 1.67
C GLY A 170 -14.02 -10.03 2.44
N LEU A 171 -13.88 -9.63 3.70
CA LEU A 171 -14.99 -9.13 4.54
C LEU A 171 -15.57 -7.83 3.97
N GLY A 172 -14.73 -6.88 3.57
CA GLY A 172 -15.16 -5.62 2.94
C GLY A 172 -15.96 -5.86 1.66
N LEU A 173 -15.46 -6.72 0.77
CA LEU A 173 -16.16 -7.11 -0.45
C LEU A 173 -17.49 -7.80 -0.16
N LEU A 174 -17.54 -8.68 0.84
CA LEU A 174 -18.80 -9.30 1.27
C LEU A 174 -19.81 -8.25 1.75
N CYS A 175 -19.38 -7.28 2.56
CA CYS A 175 -20.23 -6.17 2.99
C CYS A 175 -20.71 -5.34 1.80
N PHE A 176 -19.82 -5.01 0.85
CA PHE A 176 -20.15 -4.26 -0.36
C PHE A 176 -21.16 -4.99 -1.23
N LEU A 177 -20.94 -6.29 -1.51
CA LEU A 177 -21.80 -7.08 -2.40
C LEU A 177 -23.16 -7.39 -1.76
N SER A 178 -23.21 -7.65 -0.44
CA SER A 178 -24.44 -7.91 0.29
C SER A 178 -25.23 -6.65 0.65
N GLY A 179 -24.60 -5.46 0.55
CA GLY A 179 -25.20 -4.21 1.03
C GLY A 179 -25.31 -4.11 2.54
N LEU A 180 -24.61 -5.00 3.28
CA LEU A 180 -24.62 -5.03 4.74
C LEU A 180 -24.04 -3.73 5.29
N ARG A 181 -24.73 -3.15 6.26
CA ARG A 181 -24.25 -2.01 7.04
C ARG A 181 -24.20 -2.38 8.51
N PHE A 182 -23.11 -1.99 9.16
CA PHE A 182 -22.97 -2.23 10.59
C PHE A 182 -23.87 -1.28 11.40
N PRO A 183 -24.35 -1.71 12.58
CA PRO A 183 -24.97 -0.80 13.55
C PRO A 183 -24.02 0.35 13.90
N SER A 184 -24.58 1.54 14.20
CA SER A 184 -23.80 2.76 14.45
C SER A 184 -22.59 2.58 15.38
N PRO A 185 -22.68 1.91 16.55
CA PRO A 185 -21.52 1.73 17.42
C PRO A 185 -20.39 0.91 16.78
N VAL A 186 -20.74 -0.12 16.00
CA VAL A 186 -19.76 -1.00 15.33
C VAL A 186 -19.09 -0.26 14.18
N GLY A 187 -19.89 0.46 13.37
CA GLY A 187 -19.35 1.28 12.26
C GLY A 187 -18.42 2.37 12.78
N ALA A 188 -18.80 3.08 13.85
CA ALA A 188 -17.95 4.10 14.47
C ALA A 188 -16.63 3.53 15.02
N ALA A 189 -16.68 2.38 15.69
CA ALA A 189 -15.46 1.72 16.19
C ALA A 189 -14.53 1.28 15.05
N LEU A 190 -15.10 0.77 13.95
CA LEU A 190 -14.35 0.40 12.75
C LEU A 190 -13.64 1.62 12.15
N SER A 191 -14.37 2.74 11.98
CA SER A 191 -13.82 4.00 11.44
C SER A 191 -12.70 4.55 12.32
N PHE A 192 -12.89 4.62 13.66
CA PHE A 192 -11.84 5.07 14.57
C PHE A 192 -10.57 4.21 14.50
N LEU A 193 -10.71 2.89 14.37
CA LEU A 193 -9.57 2.01 14.17
C LEU A 193 -8.91 2.22 12.80
N SER A 194 -9.71 2.46 11.77
CA SER A 194 -9.24 2.78 10.41
C SER A 194 -8.41 4.07 10.41
N ASP A 195 -8.88 5.10 11.11
CA ASP A 195 -8.20 6.41 11.21
C ASP A 195 -6.80 6.34 11.87
N LEU A 196 -6.54 5.32 12.68
CA LEU A 196 -5.21 5.07 13.25
C LEU A 196 -4.18 4.66 12.19
N ASN A 197 -4.59 4.23 11.00
CA ASN A 197 -3.71 3.66 9.99
C ASN A 197 -2.54 4.59 9.66
N THR A 198 -2.81 5.78 9.22
CA THR A 198 -1.79 6.74 8.80
C THR A 198 -0.94 7.26 9.96
N PRO A 199 -1.50 7.77 11.08
CA PRO A 199 -0.70 8.27 12.19
C PRO A 199 0.21 7.21 12.79
N LEU A 200 -0.32 6.02 13.05
CA LEU A 200 0.44 4.93 13.66
C LEU A 200 1.56 4.43 12.74
N ALA A 201 1.25 4.28 11.44
CA ALA A 201 2.24 3.88 10.44
C ALA A 201 3.39 4.89 10.34
N MET A 202 3.09 6.19 10.30
CA MET A 202 4.12 7.24 10.21
C MET A 202 5.02 7.25 11.45
N VAL A 203 4.46 7.07 12.64
CA VAL A 203 5.24 6.96 13.87
C VAL A 203 6.14 5.72 13.82
N VAL A 204 5.63 4.56 13.44
CA VAL A 204 6.43 3.32 13.31
C VAL A 204 7.55 3.48 12.28
N ILE A 205 7.26 4.03 11.10
CA ILE A 205 8.27 4.29 10.07
C ILE A 205 9.32 5.28 10.58
N GLY A 206 8.92 6.32 11.29
CA GLY A 206 9.83 7.29 11.89
C GLY A 206 10.81 6.63 12.88
N THR A 207 10.34 5.72 13.72
CA THR A 207 11.23 4.97 14.65
C THR A 207 12.21 4.08 13.89
N GLN A 208 11.81 3.44 12.79
CA GLN A 208 12.71 2.65 11.95
C GLN A 208 13.76 3.53 11.26
N LEU A 209 13.35 4.71 10.80
CA LEU A 209 14.24 5.67 10.18
C LEU A 209 15.31 6.19 11.15
N ALA A 210 14.98 6.28 12.43
CA ALA A 210 15.94 6.69 13.49
C ALA A 210 17.11 5.70 13.67
N GLU A 211 16.90 4.43 13.34
CA GLU A 211 17.93 3.37 13.42
C GLU A 211 18.68 3.18 12.08
N ALA A 212 18.14 3.71 10.99
CA ALA A 212 18.71 3.52 9.66
C ALA A 212 19.98 4.34 9.45
N ASP A 213 20.98 3.75 8.75
CA ASP A 213 22.16 4.48 8.28
C ASP A 213 21.80 5.23 6.97
N LEU A 214 21.25 6.44 7.15
CA LEU A 214 20.84 7.29 6.05
C LEU A 214 22.00 7.69 5.11
N PRO A 215 23.21 8.11 5.63
CA PRO A 215 24.31 8.47 4.76
C PRO A 215 24.74 7.34 3.81
N SER A 216 24.81 6.10 4.29
CA SER A 216 25.15 4.96 3.45
C SER A 216 24.07 4.65 2.42
N THR A 217 22.79 4.81 2.81
CA THR A 217 21.64 4.61 1.94
C THR A 217 21.65 5.56 0.75
N PHE A 218 21.93 6.84 0.97
CA PHE A 218 21.99 7.84 -0.10
C PHE A 218 23.21 7.70 -1.01
N ARG A 219 24.28 7.03 -0.58
CA ARG A 219 25.48 6.78 -1.41
C ARG A 219 25.33 5.64 -2.40
N GLN A 220 24.27 4.83 -2.31
CA GLN A 220 24.13 3.63 -3.12
C GLN A 220 23.35 3.91 -4.42
N PRO A 221 23.99 3.82 -5.62
CA PRO A 221 23.33 4.11 -6.91
C PRO A 221 22.10 3.23 -7.18
N ARG A 222 22.11 2.00 -6.66
CA ARG A 222 21.00 1.06 -6.81
C ARG A 222 19.68 1.57 -6.19
N ASN A 223 19.75 2.38 -5.13
CA ASN A 223 18.57 2.97 -4.50
C ASN A 223 17.93 4.04 -5.39
N TYR A 224 18.72 4.80 -6.14
CA TYR A 224 18.23 5.74 -7.15
C TYR A 224 17.54 5.03 -8.32
N LEU A 225 18.05 3.85 -8.72
CA LEU A 225 17.37 3.04 -9.72
C LEU A 225 16.01 2.53 -9.22
N VAL A 226 15.90 2.08 -7.96
CA VAL A 226 14.61 1.74 -7.34
C VAL A 226 13.66 2.94 -7.37
N SER A 227 14.14 4.12 -7.00
CA SER A 227 13.34 5.36 -7.01
C SER A 227 12.88 5.72 -8.43
N PHE A 228 13.75 5.60 -9.43
CA PHE A 228 13.40 5.84 -10.84
C PHE A 228 12.31 4.86 -11.33
N LEU A 229 12.45 3.57 -11.03
CA LEU A 229 11.44 2.57 -11.40
C LEU A 229 10.08 2.91 -10.80
N ARG A 230 10.03 3.32 -9.54
CA ARG A 230 8.79 3.63 -8.81
C ARG A 230 8.17 4.96 -9.17
N LEU A 231 8.99 5.99 -9.39
CA LEU A 231 8.51 7.36 -9.55
C LEU A 231 8.33 7.76 -11.03
N ALA A 232 8.99 7.06 -11.95
CA ALA A 232 8.90 7.36 -13.37
C ALA A 232 8.39 6.18 -14.18
N LEU A 233 9.11 5.04 -14.19
CA LEU A 233 8.81 3.95 -15.11
C LEU A 233 7.45 3.30 -14.81
N PHE A 234 7.18 2.89 -13.59
CA PHE A 234 5.93 2.19 -13.26
C PHE A 234 4.68 3.07 -13.39
N PRO A 235 4.67 4.34 -12.95
CA PRO A 235 3.54 5.23 -13.23
C PRO A 235 3.28 5.44 -14.73
N THR A 236 4.36 5.58 -15.53
CA THR A 236 4.23 5.70 -16.99
C THR A 236 3.64 4.44 -17.62
N LEU A 237 4.10 3.26 -17.21
CA LEU A 237 3.56 1.98 -17.68
C LEU A 237 2.10 1.80 -17.26
N THR A 238 1.73 2.23 -16.06
CA THR A 238 0.33 2.22 -15.60
C THR A 238 -0.53 3.11 -16.47
N ALA A 239 -0.10 4.35 -16.73
CA ALA A 239 -0.83 5.28 -17.58
C ALA A 239 -1.02 4.72 -19.00
N LEU A 240 0.03 4.14 -19.58
CA LEU A 240 -0.04 3.51 -20.90
C LEU A 240 -0.98 2.31 -20.91
N LEU A 241 -0.92 1.43 -19.90
CA LEU A 241 -1.79 0.27 -19.80
C LEU A 241 -3.26 0.68 -19.68
N LEU A 242 -3.56 1.66 -18.83
CA LEU A 242 -4.91 2.17 -18.63
C LEU A 242 -5.42 2.89 -19.89
N CYS A 243 -4.60 3.69 -20.57
CA CYS A 243 -4.96 4.29 -21.85
C CYS A 243 -5.33 3.22 -22.89
N LEU A 244 -4.55 2.14 -22.99
CA LEU A 244 -4.83 1.06 -23.93
C LEU A 244 -6.15 0.32 -23.60
N LEU A 245 -6.44 0.09 -22.33
CA LEU A 245 -7.68 -0.55 -21.89
C LEU A 245 -8.90 0.33 -22.18
N TYR A 246 -8.82 1.63 -21.92
CA TYR A 246 -9.92 2.57 -22.15
C TYR A 246 -10.15 2.90 -23.61
N THR A 247 -9.13 2.85 -24.47
CA THR A 247 -9.32 3.07 -25.93
C THR A 247 -9.91 1.87 -26.63
N SER A 248 -9.80 0.65 -26.08
CA SER A 248 -10.44 -0.54 -26.65
C SER A 248 -11.94 -0.62 -26.37
N ASP A 249 -12.43 0.03 -25.33
CA ASP A 249 -13.87 0.08 -25.00
C ASP A 249 -14.62 1.20 -25.78
N ALA A 250 -13.90 2.07 -26.48
CA ALA A 250 -14.45 3.19 -27.26
C ALA A 250 -14.52 2.90 -28.78
N ALA A 251 -14.08 1.72 -29.22
CA ALA A 251 -14.11 1.25 -30.62
C ALA A 251 -15.10 0.11 -30.79
#